data_11a1da824d8b06393b488617937e152d
#
_entry.id   11a1da824d8b06393b488617937e152d
#
_cell.length_a   1.000
_cell.length_b   1.000
_cell.length_c   1.000
_cell.angle_alpha   90.00
_cell.angle_beta   90.00
_cell.angle_gamma   90.00
#
_symmetry.space_group_name_H-M   'P 1'
#
loop_
_entity.id
_entity.type
_entity.pdbx_description
1 polymer ?
#
loop_
_entity_poly.entity_id
_entity_poly.type
_entity_poly.pdbx_seq_one_letter_code
_entity_poly.pdbx_strand_id
1 'polypeptide(L)'
;MNAGRRFSQAISEGDGISLIARVAAADDAARVEEQGAEAVLVAVLDDGALTQIRTATSLPVLLAWPRDQGRPPHEADACLLDVGEDLGSLAELSAEFSETCELAFRIDDEEHLESALEQLDPEIFVLSAPAADGEEALEHVLDLLPDVPAGKLAIAELSGASADDVGALERAGFDGVIVDPRSVVDLVGDAPPDV
;
A
#
# COMPACT_ATOMS: atom_id res chain seq x y z
N MET A 1 -20.98 11.85 1.88
CA MET A 1 -19.87 12.03 2.86
C MET A 1 -18.62 11.68 2.07
N ASN A 2 -17.66 12.60 1.92
CA ASN A 2 -16.39 12.24 1.28
C ASN A 2 -15.81 11.07 2.06
N ALA A 3 -15.41 10.02 1.35
CA ALA A 3 -14.50 9.01 1.89
C ALA A 3 -13.30 9.81 2.45
N GLY A 4 -13.09 9.77 3.75
CA GLY A 4 -12.01 10.52 4.36
C GLY A 4 -10.69 10.03 3.76
N ARG A 5 -9.77 10.93 3.48
CA ARG A 5 -8.40 10.61 3.02
C ARG A 5 -7.58 9.99 4.16
N ARG A 6 -8.13 8.95 4.78
CA ARG A 6 -7.56 8.39 6.00
C ARG A 6 -6.30 7.59 5.72
N PHE A 7 -6.26 6.86 4.59
CA PHE A 7 -5.10 6.07 4.21
C PHE A 7 -3.95 6.98 3.72
N SER A 8 -4.21 7.83 2.72
CA SER A 8 -3.19 8.75 2.20
C SER A 8 -2.68 9.72 3.25
N GLN A 9 -3.54 10.17 4.16
CA GLN A 9 -3.16 11.03 5.27
C GLN A 9 -2.22 10.32 6.25
N ALA A 10 -2.50 9.08 6.63
CA ALA A 10 -1.63 8.32 7.53
C ALA A 10 -0.24 8.09 6.91
N ILE A 11 -0.17 7.82 5.58
CA ILE A 11 1.09 7.61 4.89
C ILE A 11 1.89 8.92 4.73
N SER A 12 1.22 10.05 4.53
CA SER A 12 1.89 11.35 4.29
C SER A 12 2.25 12.14 5.56
N GLU A 13 1.68 11.83 6.71
CA GLU A 13 1.91 12.55 7.97
C GLU A 13 3.03 11.96 8.85
N GLY A 14 3.62 10.81 8.44
CA GLY A 14 4.74 10.16 9.14
C GLY A 14 6.03 10.99 9.14
N ASP A 15 6.87 10.84 10.17
CA ASP A 15 8.20 11.48 10.27
C ASP A 15 9.29 10.72 9.48
N GLY A 16 8.90 9.88 8.52
CA GLY A 16 9.76 9.03 7.70
C GLY A 16 8.93 8.15 6.76
N ILE A 17 9.50 7.05 6.32
CA ILE A 17 8.78 6.09 5.47
C ILE A 17 7.78 5.28 6.30
N SER A 18 6.50 5.27 5.90
CA SER A 18 5.43 4.58 6.61
C SER A 18 5.46 3.06 6.42
N LEU A 19 5.33 2.28 7.50
CA LEU A 19 5.26 0.82 7.44
C LEU A 19 3.81 0.35 7.28
N ILE A 20 3.53 -0.36 6.18
CA ILE A 20 2.24 -0.96 5.86
C ILE A 20 2.37 -2.47 6.01
N ALA A 21 1.75 -3.06 7.02
CA ALA A 21 1.87 -4.49 7.26
C ALA A 21 0.85 -5.31 6.47
N ARG A 22 1.30 -6.36 5.77
CA ARG A 22 0.42 -7.32 5.10
C ARG A 22 -0.18 -8.26 6.14
N VAL A 23 -1.49 -8.24 6.32
CA VAL A 23 -2.17 -9.06 7.32
C VAL A 23 -3.26 -9.94 6.69
N ALA A 24 -3.48 -11.10 7.30
CA ALA A 24 -4.50 -12.06 6.88
C ALA A 24 -5.54 -12.35 7.99
N ALA A 25 -5.27 -11.92 9.23
CA ALA A 25 -6.11 -12.20 10.38
C ALA A 25 -6.16 -11.02 11.36
N ALA A 26 -7.21 -10.99 12.18
CA ALA A 26 -7.42 -9.96 13.19
C ALA A 26 -6.28 -9.88 14.22
N ASP A 27 -5.76 -11.02 14.66
CA ASP A 27 -4.66 -11.09 15.62
C ASP A 27 -3.36 -10.50 15.04
N ASP A 28 -3.11 -10.68 13.74
CA ASP A 28 -1.99 -10.05 13.07
C ASP A 28 -2.15 -8.54 13.02
N ALA A 29 -3.35 -8.05 12.70
CA ALA A 29 -3.63 -6.62 12.61
C ALA A 29 -3.44 -5.90 13.95
N ALA A 30 -3.94 -6.48 15.05
CA ALA A 30 -3.74 -5.94 16.40
C ALA A 30 -2.24 -5.92 16.78
N ARG A 31 -1.52 -7.00 16.47
CA ARG A 31 -0.09 -7.11 16.78
C ARG A 31 0.76 -6.09 16.03
N VAL A 32 0.55 -5.91 14.72
CA VAL A 32 1.35 -4.96 13.94
C VAL A 32 1.07 -3.50 14.32
N GLU A 33 -0.15 -3.17 14.77
CA GLU A 33 -0.47 -1.87 15.33
C GLU A 33 0.32 -1.61 16.61
N GLU A 34 0.38 -2.58 17.53
CA GLU A 34 1.20 -2.48 18.75
C GLU A 34 2.71 -2.38 18.44
N GLN A 35 3.15 -2.91 17.30
CA GLN A 35 4.53 -2.87 16.82
C GLN A 35 4.89 -1.58 16.08
N GLY A 36 3.93 -0.70 15.81
CA GLY A 36 4.18 0.60 15.19
C GLY A 36 3.95 0.66 13.67
N ALA A 37 3.22 -0.30 13.09
CA ALA A 37 2.74 -0.13 11.72
C ALA A 37 1.74 1.03 11.63
N GLU A 38 1.71 1.74 10.52
CA GLU A 38 0.85 2.91 10.30
C GLU A 38 -0.37 2.60 9.43
N ALA A 39 -0.34 1.47 8.70
CA ALA A 39 -1.47 0.95 7.95
C ALA A 39 -1.36 -0.57 7.81
N VAL A 40 -2.45 -1.21 7.36
CA VAL A 40 -2.47 -2.63 7.03
C VAL A 40 -2.93 -2.86 5.60
N LEU A 41 -2.28 -3.81 4.90
CA LEU A 41 -2.74 -4.36 3.63
C LEU A 41 -3.45 -5.69 3.88
N VAL A 42 -4.69 -5.80 3.39
CA VAL A 42 -5.50 -7.02 3.43
C VAL A 42 -5.68 -7.54 2.01
N ALA A 43 -5.25 -8.78 1.75
CA ALA A 43 -5.32 -9.40 0.43
C ALA A 43 -6.34 -10.54 0.32
N VAL A 44 -6.89 -11.00 1.44
CA VAL A 44 -7.79 -12.17 1.47
C VAL A 44 -9.18 -11.77 1.94
N LEU A 45 -10.17 -12.26 1.20
CA LEU A 45 -11.56 -11.94 1.41
C LEU A 45 -12.38 -13.20 1.65
N ASP A 46 -12.44 -13.56 2.91
CA ASP A 46 -13.54 -14.30 3.48
C ASP A 46 -14.53 -13.24 4.03
N ASP A 47 -15.83 -13.43 3.81
CA ASP A 47 -16.90 -12.44 4.10
C ASP A 47 -16.94 -11.89 5.55
N GLY A 48 -16.18 -12.47 6.47
CA GLY A 48 -16.07 -12.01 7.85
C GLY A 48 -14.69 -11.50 8.24
N ALA A 49 -13.65 -11.81 7.46
CA ALA A 49 -12.26 -11.51 7.84
C ALA A 49 -11.99 -10.00 7.90
N LEU A 50 -12.46 -9.24 6.91
CA LEU A 50 -12.27 -7.79 6.88
C LEU A 50 -12.93 -7.10 8.08
N THR A 51 -14.17 -7.48 8.42
CA THR A 51 -14.88 -6.94 9.60
C THR A 51 -14.15 -7.29 10.89
N GLN A 52 -13.57 -8.49 11.00
CA GLN A 52 -12.78 -8.88 12.17
C GLN A 52 -11.48 -8.08 12.26
N ILE A 53 -10.74 -7.94 11.15
CA ILE A 53 -9.55 -7.11 11.07
C ILE A 53 -9.88 -5.66 11.46
N ARG A 54 -10.95 -5.10 10.90
CA ARG A 54 -11.39 -3.74 11.20
C ARG A 54 -11.76 -3.51 12.66
N THR A 55 -12.24 -4.56 13.33
CA THR A 55 -12.57 -4.51 14.76
C THR A 55 -11.32 -4.61 15.64
N ALA A 56 -10.28 -5.28 15.15
CA ALA A 56 -9.05 -5.55 15.88
C ALA A 56 -8.01 -4.42 15.80
N THR A 57 -8.12 -3.52 14.80
CA THR A 57 -7.15 -2.43 14.60
C THR A 57 -7.83 -1.10 14.33
N SER A 58 -7.20 -0.01 14.80
CA SER A 58 -7.56 1.35 14.44
C SER A 58 -6.85 1.86 13.18
N LEU A 59 -5.88 1.12 12.65
CA LEU A 59 -5.09 1.49 11.47
C LEU A 59 -5.94 1.62 10.20
N PRO A 60 -5.55 2.47 9.25
CA PRO A 60 -6.13 2.48 7.92
C PRO A 60 -5.95 1.13 7.21
N VAL A 61 -6.99 0.73 6.48
CA VAL A 61 -7.01 -0.54 5.74
C VAL A 61 -6.92 -0.28 4.25
N LEU A 62 -5.81 -0.72 3.64
CA LEU A 62 -5.64 -0.88 2.21
C LEU A 62 -6.12 -2.29 1.83
N LEU A 63 -7.12 -2.40 0.97
CA LEU A 63 -7.70 -3.67 0.55
C LEU A 63 -7.28 -4.00 -0.88
N ALA A 64 -6.53 -5.09 -1.07
CA ALA A 64 -6.28 -5.62 -2.41
C ALA A 64 -7.58 -6.18 -2.97
N TRP A 65 -8.15 -5.51 -3.98
CA TRP A 65 -9.47 -5.81 -4.50
C TRP A 65 -9.42 -6.40 -5.90
N PRO A 66 -9.90 -7.63 -6.11
CA PRO A 66 -10.02 -8.22 -7.43
C PRO A 66 -11.07 -7.46 -8.27
N ARG A 67 -10.73 -7.16 -9.52
CA ARG A 67 -11.59 -6.37 -10.43
C ARG A 67 -12.93 -7.02 -10.72
N ASP A 68 -13.04 -8.35 -10.62
CA ASP A 68 -14.23 -9.13 -10.93
C ASP A 68 -15.23 -9.24 -9.76
N GLN A 69 -14.90 -8.71 -8.59
CA GLN A 69 -15.74 -8.81 -7.40
C GLN A 69 -16.72 -7.63 -7.20
N GLY A 70 -16.85 -6.74 -8.19
CA GLY A 70 -17.76 -5.61 -8.11
C GLY A 70 -17.31 -4.55 -7.09
N ARG A 71 -18.24 -3.88 -6.43
CA ARG A 71 -17.95 -2.75 -5.53
C ARG A 71 -17.22 -3.19 -4.26
N PRO A 72 -16.13 -2.51 -3.86
CA PRO A 72 -15.42 -2.82 -2.63
C PRO A 72 -16.28 -2.53 -1.39
N PRO A 73 -16.04 -3.26 -0.30
CA PRO A 73 -16.73 -3.04 0.97
C PRO A 73 -16.34 -1.69 1.58
N HIS A 74 -17.29 -1.07 2.24
CA HIS A 74 -17.13 0.26 2.86
C HIS A 74 -16.22 0.26 4.11
N GLU A 75 -15.79 -0.90 4.57
CA GLU A 75 -14.83 -1.07 5.65
C GLU A 75 -13.39 -0.79 5.23
N ALA A 76 -13.09 -0.78 3.91
CA ALA A 76 -11.79 -0.39 3.40
C ALA A 76 -11.64 1.14 3.38
N ASP A 77 -10.50 1.66 3.81
CA ASP A 77 -10.17 3.07 3.69
C ASP A 77 -9.60 3.37 2.29
N ALA A 78 -8.85 2.43 1.72
CA ALA A 78 -8.34 2.47 0.36
C ALA A 78 -8.43 1.10 -0.32
N CYS A 79 -8.54 1.10 -1.65
CA CYS A 79 -8.53 -0.10 -2.48
C CYS A 79 -7.29 -0.12 -3.37
N LEU A 80 -6.58 -1.25 -3.35
CA LEU A 80 -5.45 -1.52 -4.23
C LEU A 80 -5.94 -2.31 -5.43
N LEU A 81 -5.75 -1.75 -6.62
CA LEU A 81 -6.12 -2.32 -7.91
C LEU A 81 -4.86 -2.62 -8.72
N ASP A 82 -4.76 -3.82 -9.27
CA ASP A 82 -3.64 -4.16 -10.15
C ASP A 82 -3.81 -3.49 -11.51
N VAL A 83 -2.78 -2.79 -11.97
CA VAL A 83 -2.70 -2.30 -13.35
C VAL A 83 -2.33 -3.48 -14.26
N GLY A 84 -2.97 -3.57 -15.42
CA GLY A 84 -2.74 -4.63 -16.38
C GLY A 84 -3.28 -4.21 -17.74
N GLU A 85 -3.31 -5.12 -18.71
CA GLU A 85 -3.61 -4.84 -20.12
C GLU A 85 -5.00 -4.17 -20.37
N ASP A 86 -6.03 -4.45 -19.55
CA ASP A 86 -7.36 -3.86 -19.70
C ASP A 86 -7.54 -2.61 -18.83
N LEU A 87 -6.99 -1.52 -19.29
CA LEU A 87 -7.08 -0.21 -18.63
C LEU A 87 -8.44 0.48 -18.81
N GLY A 88 -9.14 0.22 -19.90
CA GLY A 88 -10.48 0.79 -20.11
C GLY A 88 -11.47 0.36 -19.05
N SER A 89 -11.50 -0.93 -18.76
CA SER A 89 -12.31 -1.49 -17.66
C SER A 89 -11.85 -0.96 -16.29
N LEU A 90 -10.54 -0.81 -16.09
CA LEU A 90 -9.99 -0.26 -14.85
C LEU A 90 -10.38 1.21 -14.64
N ALA A 91 -10.41 2.02 -15.69
CA ALA A 91 -10.83 3.42 -15.61
C ALA A 91 -12.32 3.56 -15.22
N GLU A 92 -13.18 2.71 -15.77
CA GLU A 92 -14.61 2.67 -15.40
C GLU A 92 -14.80 2.28 -13.93
N LEU A 93 -14.11 1.23 -13.46
CA LEU A 93 -14.13 0.82 -12.05
C LEU A 93 -13.57 1.89 -11.13
N SER A 94 -12.50 2.56 -11.53
CA SER A 94 -11.89 3.64 -10.75
C SER A 94 -12.83 4.82 -10.56
N ALA A 95 -13.57 5.20 -11.59
CA ALA A 95 -14.58 6.26 -11.50
C ALA A 95 -15.71 5.89 -10.53
N GLU A 96 -16.13 4.61 -10.50
CA GLU A 96 -17.16 4.13 -9.58
C GLU A 96 -16.65 4.06 -8.13
N PHE A 97 -15.42 3.55 -7.92
CA PHE A 97 -14.88 3.27 -6.58
C PHE A 97 -14.38 4.52 -5.86
N SER A 98 -13.89 5.52 -6.60
CA SER A 98 -13.40 6.79 -6.04
C SER A 98 -14.44 7.56 -5.20
N GLU A 99 -15.72 7.26 -5.37
CA GLU A 99 -16.79 7.80 -4.52
C GLU A 99 -16.87 7.14 -3.14
N THR A 100 -16.24 5.96 -2.99
CA THR A 100 -16.41 5.11 -1.80
C THR A 100 -15.13 5.02 -0.95
N CYS A 101 -13.96 4.91 -1.58
CA CYS A 101 -12.66 4.77 -0.93
C CYS A 101 -11.56 5.47 -1.75
N GLU A 102 -10.39 5.66 -1.14
CA GLU A 102 -9.19 6.05 -1.86
C GLU A 102 -8.74 4.92 -2.79
N LEU A 103 -8.09 5.27 -3.91
CA LEU A 103 -7.58 4.27 -4.85
C LEU A 103 -6.06 4.31 -4.89
N ALA A 104 -5.46 3.14 -4.75
CA ALA A 104 -4.05 2.88 -4.99
C ALA A 104 -3.92 1.91 -6.17
N PHE A 105 -2.90 2.10 -6.99
CA PHE A 105 -2.67 1.26 -8.17
C PHE A 105 -1.34 0.54 -8.05
N ARG A 106 -1.39 -0.82 -8.13
CA ARG A 106 -0.19 -1.65 -8.15
C ARG A 106 0.35 -1.70 -9.56
N ILE A 107 1.63 -1.38 -9.68
CA ILE A 107 2.38 -1.25 -10.91
C ILE A 107 3.67 -2.04 -10.78
N ASP A 108 3.98 -2.84 -11.78
CA ASP A 108 5.10 -3.77 -11.79
C ASP A 108 6.10 -3.54 -12.93
N ASP A 109 5.80 -2.60 -13.84
CA ASP A 109 6.70 -2.20 -14.92
C ASP A 109 6.44 -0.77 -15.42
N GLU A 110 7.36 -0.27 -16.27
CA GLU A 110 7.33 1.08 -16.81
C GLU A 110 6.14 1.28 -17.80
N GLU A 111 5.79 0.26 -18.60
CA GLU A 111 4.67 0.34 -19.57
C GLU A 111 3.32 0.51 -18.83
N HIS A 112 3.12 -0.25 -17.76
CA HIS A 112 1.96 -0.11 -16.90
C HIS A 112 1.93 1.25 -16.18
N LEU A 113 3.10 1.78 -15.76
CA LEU A 113 3.19 3.09 -15.13
C LEU A 113 2.80 4.21 -16.09
N GLU A 114 3.39 4.26 -17.29
CA GLU A 114 3.03 5.25 -18.32
C GLU A 114 1.55 5.18 -18.66
N SER A 115 1.03 3.97 -18.87
CA SER A 115 -0.37 3.75 -19.21
C SER A 115 -1.33 4.18 -18.09
N ALA A 116 -0.97 3.94 -16.83
CA ALA A 116 -1.76 4.40 -15.68
C ALA A 116 -1.77 5.92 -15.58
N LEU A 117 -0.64 6.58 -15.82
CA LEU A 117 -0.54 8.05 -15.82
C LEU A 117 -1.39 8.69 -16.91
N GLU A 118 -1.43 8.10 -18.10
CA GLU A 118 -2.21 8.63 -19.23
C GLU A 118 -3.73 8.47 -19.05
N GLN A 119 -4.18 7.38 -18.40
CA GLN A 119 -5.60 6.99 -18.41
C GLN A 119 -6.30 7.11 -17.06
N LEU A 120 -5.57 7.03 -15.95
CA LEU A 120 -6.15 6.95 -14.60
C LEU A 120 -5.79 8.15 -13.71
N ASP A 121 -4.66 8.81 -13.95
CA ASP A 121 -4.09 9.87 -13.11
C ASP A 121 -4.09 9.51 -11.60
N PRO A 122 -3.39 8.45 -11.18
CA PRO A 122 -3.39 7.98 -9.80
C PRO A 122 -2.84 9.00 -8.80
N GLU A 123 -3.38 9.01 -7.56
CA GLU A 123 -2.80 9.75 -6.44
C GLU A 123 -1.85 8.89 -5.60
N ILE A 124 -2.03 7.55 -5.63
CA ILE A 124 -1.27 6.58 -4.82
C ILE A 124 -0.77 5.46 -5.73
N PHE A 125 0.55 5.31 -5.80
CA PHE A 125 1.23 4.26 -6.54
C PHE A 125 1.80 3.22 -5.58
N VAL A 126 1.60 1.94 -5.89
CA VAL A 126 2.26 0.82 -5.22
C VAL A 126 3.16 0.16 -6.24
N LEU A 127 4.46 0.42 -6.14
CA LEU A 127 5.47 -0.15 -7.04
C LEU A 127 5.88 -1.52 -6.51
N SER A 128 5.80 -2.54 -7.35
CA SER A 128 6.03 -3.94 -6.98
C SER A 128 6.94 -4.66 -7.96
N ALA A 129 7.59 -5.73 -7.50
CA ALA A 129 8.46 -6.59 -8.30
C ALA A 129 8.06 -8.06 -8.11
N PRO A 130 6.92 -8.52 -8.67
CA PRO A 130 6.36 -9.84 -8.36
C PRO A 130 7.21 -11.01 -8.84
N ALA A 131 8.12 -10.78 -9.79
CA ALA A 131 9.00 -11.80 -10.36
C ALA A 131 10.42 -11.79 -9.75
N ALA A 132 10.72 -10.87 -8.82
CA ALA A 132 12.04 -10.69 -8.22
C ALA A 132 11.99 -10.76 -6.69
N ASP A 133 13.11 -11.09 -6.06
CA ASP A 133 13.27 -11.16 -4.61
C ASP A 133 14.52 -10.38 -4.16
N GLY A 134 14.53 -9.94 -2.90
CA GLY A 134 15.68 -9.31 -2.27
C GLY A 134 16.20 -8.09 -3.02
N GLU A 135 17.52 -8.05 -3.31
CA GLU A 135 18.20 -6.91 -3.93
C GLU A 135 17.63 -6.58 -5.33
N GLU A 136 17.28 -7.60 -6.12
CA GLU A 136 16.71 -7.42 -7.45
C GLU A 136 15.33 -6.75 -7.39
N ALA A 137 14.50 -7.11 -6.40
CA ALA A 137 13.21 -6.48 -6.18
C ALA A 137 13.36 -5.02 -5.73
N LEU A 138 14.32 -4.74 -4.85
CA LEU A 138 14.62 -3.38 -4.41
C LEU A 138 15.09 -2.51 -5.58
N GLU A 139 16.05 -2.99 -6.39
CA GLU A 139 16.52 -2.26 -7.56
C GLU A 139 15.37 -1.95 -8.53
N HIS A 140 14.51 -2.92 -8.79
CA HIS A 140 13.37 -2.75 -9.70
C HIS A 140 12.40 -1.64 -9.25
N VAL A 141 11.99 -1.61 -7.98
CA VAL A 141 11.08 -0.56 -7.50
C VAL A 141 11.76 0.81 -7.44
N LEU A 142 13.07 0.86 -7.19
CA LEU A 142 13.86 2.09 -7.23
C LEU A 142 13.96 2.65 -8.66
N ASP A 143 14.07 1.79 -9.67
CA ASP A 143 14.13 2.18 -11.08
C ASP A 143 12.79 2.76 -11.58
N LEU A 144 11.65 2.32 -11.04
CA LEU A 144 10.33 2.85 -11.39
C LEU A 144 10.01 4.20 -10.72
N LEU A 145 10.61 4.50 -9.57
CA LEU A 145 10.26 5.69 -8.78
C LEU A 145 10.44 7.02 -9.53
N PRO A 146 11.48 7.25 -10.35
CA PRO A 146 11.67 8.52 -11.06
C PRO A 146 10.52 8.90 -12.00
N ASP A 147 9.72 7.93 -12.45
CA ASP A 147 8.60 8.14 -13.36
C ASP A 147 7.29 8.45 -12.63
N VAL A 148 7.27 8.31 -11.30
CA VAL A 148 6.13 8.75 -10.47
C VAL A 148 6.13 10.27 -10.35
N PRO A 149 5.04 10.97 -10.72
CA PRO A 149 5.02 12.43 -10.67
C PRO A 149 5.16 12.98 -9.25
N ALA A 150 5.90 14.07 -9.11
CA ALA A 150 6.05 14.77 -7.84
C ALA A 150 4.70 15.17 -7.22
N GLY A 151 4.54 14.90 -5.94
CA GLY A 151 3.31 15.18 -5.19
C GLY A 151 2.29 14.05 -5.18
N LYS A 152 2.57 12.93 -5.85
CA LYS A 152 1.84 11.67 -5.70
C LYS A 152 2.52 10.82 -4.63
N LEU A 153 1.78 9.91 -3.99
CA LEU A 153 2.33 8.99 -3.00
C LEU A 153 2.91 7.75 -3.69
N ALA A 154 4.17 7.43 -3.35
CA ALA A 154 4.86 6.24 -3.82
C ALA A 154 5.09 5.26 -2.67
N ILE A 155 4.57 4.05 -2.81
CA ILE A 155 4.67 2.97 -1.83
C ILE A 155 5.42 1.80 -2.49
N ALA A 156 6.47 1.29 -1.87
CA ALA A 156 7.15 0.08 -2.34
C ALA A 156 6.47 -1.18 -1.77
N GLU A 157 6.36 -2.24 -2.57
CA GLU A 157 5.91 -3.55 -2.09
C GLU A 157 7.05 -4.56 -2.20
N LEU A 158 7.66 -4.91 -1.06
CA LEU A 158 8.79 -5.83 -0.97
C LEU A 158 8.49 -6.99 -0.03
N SER A 159 8.84 -8.20 -0.46
CA SER A 159 8.85 -9.38 0.40
C SER A 159 10.19 -9.49 1.11
N GLY A 160 10.17 -9.63 2.44
CA GLY A 160 11.39 -9.83 3.23
C GLY A 160 12.32 -8.63 3.31
N ALA A 161 11.79 -7.39 3.20
CA ALA A 161 12.57 -6.17 3.32
C ALA A 161 13.36 -6.10 4.62
N SER A 162 14.64 -5.74 4.54
CA SER A 162 15.52 -5.46 5.68
C SER A 162 15.45 -3.98 6.08
N ALA A 163 16.00 -3.63 7.23
CA ALA A 163 16.12 -2.24 7.66
C ALA A 163 16.98 -1.40 6.70
N ASP A 164 17.99 -2.01 6.08
CA ASP A 164 18.81 -1.33 5.08
C ASP A 164 18.03 -1.02 3.80
N ASP A 165 17.15 -1.94 3.36
CA ASP A 165 16.27 -1.75 2.21
C ASP A 165 15.25 -0.63 2.49
N VAL A 166 14.63 -0.63 3.66
CA VAL A 166 13.70 0.44 4.08
C VAL A 166 14.42 1.79 4.12
N GLY A 167 15.64 1.82 4.68
CA GLY A 167 16.45 3.05 4.65
C GLY A 167 16.89 3.49 3.24
N ALA A 168 17.02 2.57 2.29
CA ALA A 168 17.28 2.91 0.89
C ALA A 168 16.04 3.51 0.21
N LEU A 169 14.86 2.93 0.43
CA LEU A 169 13.58 3.44 -0.06
C LEU A 169 13.27 4.85 0.49
N GLU A 170 13.45 5.06 1.80
CA GLU A 170 13.25 6.37 2.43
C GLU A 170 14.16 7.45 1.82
N ARG A 171 15.45 7.14 1.64
CA ARG A 171 16.40 8.06 1.00
C ARG A 171 16.09 8.34 -0.47
N ALA A 172 15.48 7.41 -1.16
CA ALA A 172 15.03 7.58 -2.55
C ALA A 172 13.77 8.44 -2.65
N GLY A 173 12.96 8.54 -1.58
CA GLY A 173 11.77 9.37 -1.52
C GLY A 173 10.45 8.60 -1.60
N PHE A 174 10.45 7.31 -1.24
CA PHE A 174 9.21 6.58 -1.01
C PHE A 174 8.50 7.08 0.25
N ASP A 175 7.17 7.17 0.19
CA ASP A 175 6.32 7.58 1.31
C ASP A 175 5.97 6.40 2.21
N GLY A 176 5.96 5.18 1.67
CA GLY A 176 5.61 3.98 2.42
C GLY A 176 6.23 2.71 1.85
N VAL A 177 6.24 1.64 2.67
CA VAL A 177 6.66 0.30 2.26
C VAL A 177 5.70 -0.75 2.80
N ILE A 178 5.26 -1.67 1.93
CA ILE A 178 4.46 -2.83 2.30
C ILE A 178 5.41 -3.98 2.66
N VAL A 179 5.28 -4.48 3.89
CA VAL A 179 6.16 -5.49 4.47
C VAL A 179 5.38 -6.67 5.05
N ASP A 180 6.08 -7.77 5.29
CA ASP A 180 5.51 -8.89 6.02
C ASP A 180 5.24 -8.54 7.49
N PRO A 181 4.17 -9.04 8.13
CA PRO A 181 3.78 -8.65 9.48
C PRO A 181 4.80 -9.07 10.56
N ARG A 182 5.70 -10.01 10.24
CA ARG A 182 6.78 -10.46 11.15
C ARG A 182 7.97 -9.53 11.15
N SER A 183 8.15 -8.75 10.09
CA SER A 183 9.28 -7.84 9.93
C SER A 183 9.05 -6.49 10.61
N VAL A 184 7.81 -6.12 10.94
CA VAL A 184 7.47 -4.79 11.48
C VAL A 184 8.30 -4.45 12.71
N VAL A 185 8.41 -5.35 13.68
CA VAL A 185 9.15 -5.12 14.93
C VAL A 185 10.64 -4.84 14.69
N ASP A 186 11.23 -5.43 13.66
CA ASP A 186 12.65 -5.26 13.33
C ASP A 186 12.91 -4.00 12.49
N LEU A 187 11.86 -3.46 11.84
CA LEU A 187 11.92 -2.30 10.94
C LEU A 187 11.55 -1.00 11.63
N VAL A 188 10.70 -1.05 12.66
CA VAL A 188 10.45 0.09 13.54
C VAL A 188 11.72 0.31 14.35
N GLY A 189 12.50 1.34 14.00
CA GLY A 189 13.70 1.69 14.74
C GLY A 189 13.40 1.90 16.22
N ASP A 190 14.40 1.67 17.09
CA ASP A 190 14.27 1.97 18.52
C ASP A 190 13.80 3.43 18.68
N ALA A 191 12.60 3.60 19.25
CA ALA A 191 12.14 4.94 19.60
C ALA A 191 13.24 5.63 20.42
N PRO A 192 13.60 6.90 20.15
CA PRO A 192 14.60 7.58 20.93
C PRO A 192 14.16 7.53 22.42
N PRO A 193 15.09 7.26 23.35
CA PRO A 193 14.75 7.16 24.74
C PRO A 193 14.10 8.48 25.19
N ASP A 194 12.93 8.38 25.84
CA ASP A 194 12.25 9.52 26.45
C ASP A 194 13.22 10.34 27.31
N VAL A 195 13.40 11.61 26.93
CA VAL A 195 14.29 12.56 27.63
C VAL A 195 13.50 13.31 28.68
#